data_f0f759a95f9c3fd947c87bfc080552a1
#
_entry.id   f0f759a95f9c3fd947c87bfc080552a1
#
_cell.length_a   1.000
_cell.length_b   1.000
_cell.length_c   1.000
_cell.angle_alpha   90.00
_cell.angle_beta   90.00
_cell.angle_gamma   90.00
#
_symmetry.space_group_name_H-M   'P 1'
#
loop_
_entity.id
_entity.type
_entity.pdbx_description
1 polymer ?
#
loop_
_entity_poly.entity_id
_entity_poly.type
_entity_poly.pdbx_seq_one_letter_code
_entity_poly.pdbx_strand_id
1 'polypeptide(L)'
;MVTINLESKPAKPLIEPIDPIRYRQAVANGKQTFASENSKAAAARVIYQALHDEPRDVILRAFIEGASITPKGSPTYFYNISRKFKRQQAQKHI
;
A
#
# COMPACT_ATOMS: atom_id res chain seq x y z
N MET A 1 -4.50 -35.59 4.73
CA MET A 1 -4.38 -35.00 4.74
C MET A 1 -4.41 -34.26 4.83
N VAL A 2 -4.36 -33.85 4.80
CA VAL A 2 -4.24 -32.95 4.88
C VAL A 2 -3.98 -32.25 5.12
N THR A 3 -3.99 -32.08 5.20
CA THR A 3 -3.65 -31.31 5.49
C THR A 3 -3.21 -30.65 5.43
N ILE A 4 -3.13 -30.61 5.21
CA ILE A 4 -2.63 -29.90 5.07
C ILE A 4 -2.53 -29.10 5.06
N ASN A 5 -2.57 -28.78 4.96
CA ASN A 5 -2.32 -27.81 4.92
C ASN A 5 -2.20 -27.14 5.40
N LEU A 6 -2.45 -27.13 5.70
CA LEU A 6 -2.27 -26.37 6.16
C LEU A 6 -1.45 -25.97 6.48
N GLU A 7 -1.09 -26.00 6.58
CA GLU A 7 -0.35 -25.58 6.74
C GLU A 7 0.10 -24.99 6.18
N SER A 8 0.03 -25.49 5.78
CA SER A 8 0.47 -24.67 4.99
C SER A 8 0.23 -23.35 5.33
N LYS A 9 -0.03 -23.29 6.11
CA LYS A 9 -0.19 -22.10 6.49
C LYS A 9 0.99 -21.43 6.49
N PRO A 10 1.10 -20.54 5.85
CA PRO A 10 2.31 -19.83 5.77
C PRO A 10 2.78 -19.48 7.13
N ALA A 11 4.03 -19.52 7.26
CA ALA A 11 4.62 -19.20 8.50
C ALA A 11 4.30 -17.79 8.91
N LYS A 12 4.18 -16.86 7.97
CA LYS A 12 3.81 -15.55 8.40
C LYS A 12 2.36 -15.30 8.09
N PRO A 13 1.67 -14.70 9.03
CA PRO A 13 0.27 -14.45 8.85
C PRO A 13 0.06 -13.42 7.74
N LEU A 14 -1.03 -13.57 7.05
CA LEU A 14 -1.45 -12.56 6.09
C LEU A 14 -1.98 -11.36 6.83
N ILE A 15 -1.50 -10.20 6.43
CA ILE A 15 -2.02 -8.97 6.97
C ILE A 15 -3.22 -8.57 6.14
N GLU A 16 -4.37 -8.54 6.76
CA GLU A 16 -5.60 -8.19 6.06
C GLU A 16 -5.90 -6.73 6.22
N PRO A 17 -6.39 -6.08 5.16
CA PRO A 17 -6.81 -4.70 5.31
C PRO A 17 -8.02 -4.58 6.23
N ILE A 18 -8.09 -3.49 6.97
CA ILE A 18 -9.24 -3.21 7.80
C ILE A 18 -10.48 -3.03 6.92
N ASP A 19 -10.30 -2.40 5.77
CA ASP A 19 -11.39 -2.19 4.81
C ASP A 19 -10.98 -2.78 3.47
N PRO A 20 -11.36 -4.04 3.19
CA PRO A 20 -10.94 -4.69 1.95
C PRO A 20 -11.45 -4.02 0.68
N ILE A 21 -12.62 -3.41 0.74
CA ILE A 21 -13.17 -2.75 -0.44
C ILE A 21 -12.34 -1.51 -0.76
N ARG A 22 -12.03 -0.72 0.25
CA ARG A 22 -11.18 0.46 0.05
C ARG A 22 -9.79 0.05 -0.43
N TYR A 23 -9.28 -1.08 0.09
CA TYR A 23 -7.99 -1.58 -0.35
C TYR A 23 -8.00 -1.85 -1.85
N ARG A 24 -9.01 -2.56 -2.32
CA ARG A 24 -9.10 -2.90 -3.74
C ARG A 24 -9.25 -1.66 -4.60
N GLN A 25 -10.03 -0.69 -4.14
CA GLN A 25 -10.18 0.56 -4.86
C GLN A 25 -8.88 1.34 -4.94
N ALA A 26 -8.13 1.36 -3.84
CA ALA A 26 -6.86 2.06 -3.80
C ALA A 26 -5.87 1.42 -4.77
N VAL A 27 -5.81 0.09 -4.79
CA VAL A 27 -4.92 -0.61 -5.72
C VAL A 27 -5.33 -0.34 -7.16
N ALA A 28 -6.62 -0.37 -7.45
CA ALA A 28 -7.09 -0.09 -8.80
C ALA A 28 -6.75 1.33 -9.23
N ASN A 29 -6.92 2.29 -8.33
CA ASN A 29 -6.60 3.68 -8.64
C ASN A 29 -5.10 3.85 -8.84
N GLY A 30 -4.30 3.14 -8.05
CA GLY A 30 -2.86 3.17 -8.23
C GLY A 30 -2.44 2.65 -9.59
N LYS A 31 -3.02 1.53 -10.01
CA LYS A 31 -2.72 0.97 -11.33
C LYS A 31 -3.10 1.94 -12.43
N GLN A 32 -4.25 2.58 -12.29
CA GLN A 32 -4.70 3.54 -13.28
C GLN A 32 -3.78 4.75 -13.35
N THR A 33 -3.36 5.23 -12.21
CA THR A 33 -2.44 6.36 -12.16
C THR A 33 -1.09 5.99 -12.77
N PHE A 34 -0.60 4.80 -12.47
CA PHE A 34 0.65 4.35 -13.05
C PHE A 34 0.53 4.26 -14.57
N ALA A 35 -0.60 3.75 -15.06
CA ALA A 35 -0.78 3.61 -16.51
C ALA A 35 -0.84 4.97 -17.19
N SER A 36 -1.49 5.96 -16.57
CA SER A 36 -1.66 7.25 -17.22
C SER A 36 -0.46 8.16 -17.05
N GLU A 37 0.24 8.09 -15.91
CA GLU A 37 1.34 9.00 -15.64
C GLU A 37 2.71 8.33 -15.73
N ASN A 38 2.73 7.02 -15.81
CA ASN A 38 3.96 6.26 -15.88
C ASN A 38 4.91 6.62 -14.74
N SER A 39 4.35 6.75 -13.54
CA SER A 39 5.11 7.16 -12.38
C SER A 39 4.72 6.32 -11.18
N LYS A 40 5.68 5.56 -10.67
CA LYS A 40 5.46 4.76 -9.47
C LYS A 40 5.19 5.66 -8.27
N ALA A 41 5.89 6.78 -8.20
CA ALA A 41 5.70 7.70 -7.09
C ALA A 41 4.29 8.29 -7.08
N ALA A 42 3.76 8.65 -8.24
CA ALA A 42 2.41 9.19 -8.31
C ALA A 42 1.39 8.13 -7.90
N ALA A 43 1.58 6.90 -8.38
CA ALA A 43 0.67 5.82 -8.03
C ALA A 43 0.73 5.52 -6.53
N ALA A 44 1.92 5.52 -5.96
CA ALA A 44 2.08 5.26 -4.53
C ALA A 44 1.42 6.35 -3.70
N ARG A 45 1.52 7.60 -4.13
CA ARG A 45 0.86 8.68 -3.39
C ARG A 45 -0.65 8.53 -3.38
N VAL A 46 -1.21 8.15 -4.52
CA VAL A 46 -2.66 7.92 -4.60
C VAL A 46 -3.07 6.81 -3.65
N ILE A 47 -2.31 5.73 -3.64
CA ILE A 47 -2.59 4.61 -2.75
C ILE A 47 -2.47 5.02 -1.29
N TYR A 48 -1.40 5.74 -0.96
CA TYR A 48 -1.20 6.15 0.42
C TYR A 48 -2.32 7.04 0.91
N GLN A 49 -2.76 7.99 0.10
CA GLN A 49 -3.85 8.88 0.51
C GLN A 49 -5.13 8.13 0.81
N ALA A 50 -5.37 7.04 0.07
CA ALA A 50 -6.56 6.25 0.30
C ALA A 50 -6.44 5.32 1.50
N LEU A 51 -5.22 4.91 1.85
CA LEU A 51 -5.01 3.87 2.84
C LEU A 51 -4.18 4.31 4.04
N HIS A 52 -3.97 5.60 4.24
CA HIS A 52 -3.03 6.05 5.25
C HIS A 52 -3.38 5.60 6.67
N ASP A 53 -4.63 5.28 6.93
CA ASP A 53 -5.05 4.80 8.25
C ASP A 53 -5.06 3.27 8.35
N GLU A 54 -4.63 2.58 7.30
CA GLU A 54 -4.45 1.15 7.37
C GLU A 54 -3.09 0.81 7.97
N PRO A 55 -2.91 -0.42 8.46
CA PRO A 55 -1.60 -0.82 8.96
C PRO A 55 -0.53 -0.68 7.90
N ARG A 56 0.68 -0.41 8.37
CA ARG A 56 1.82 -0.20 7.48
C ARG A 56 1.99 -1.33 6.47
N ASP A 57 1.89 -2.58 6.94
CA ASP A 57 2.10 -3.72 6.07
C ASP A 57 1.07 -3.79 4.95
N VAL A 58 -0.15 -3.37 5.24
CA VAL A 58 -1.20 -3.31 4.21
C VAL A 58 -0.84 -2.29 3.15
N ILE A 59 -0.35 -1.13 3.57
CA ILE A 59 0.03 -0.08 2.62
C ILE A 59 1.21 -0.54 1.77
N LEU A 60 2.20 -1.18 2.38
CA LEU A 60 3.34 -1.69 1.63
C LEU A 60 2.92 -2.68 0.56
N ARG A 61 2.00 -3.56 0.92
CA ARG A 61 1.47 -4.54 -0.02
C ARG A 61 0.72 -3.86 -1.16
N ALA A 62 -0.05 -2.83 -0.84
CA ALA A 62 -0.79 -2.10 -1.87
C ALA A 62 0.15 -1.41 -2.86
N PHE A 63 1.28 -0.90 -2.38
CA PHE A 63 2.28 -0.31 -3.27
C PHE A 63 2.79 -1.34 -4.25
N ILE A 64 3.05 -2.55 -3.78
CA ILE A 64 3.55 -3.60 -4.65
C ILE A 64 2.51 -3.97 -5.70
N GLU A 65 1.26 -4.11 -5.27
CA GLU A 65 0.20 -4.55 -6.16
C GLU A 65 -0.30 -3.46 -7.09
N GLY A 66 -0.32 -2.23 -6.62
CA GLY A 66 -0.97 -1.15 -7.37
C GLY A 66 -0.01 -0.18 -8.04
N ALA A 67 1.21 -0.06 -7.55
CA ALA A 67 2.15 0.92 -8.11
C ALA A 67 3.35 0.27 -8.77
N SER A 68 3.34 -1.05 -8.91
CA SER A 68 4.43 -1.81 -9.53
C SER A 68 5.76 -1.59 -8.82
N ILE A 69 5.71 -1.38 -7.52
CA ILE A 69 6.90 -1.17 -6.72
C ILE A 69 7.40 -2.53 -6.24
N THR A 70 8.70 -2.72 -6.25
CA THR A 70 9.27 -3.99 -5.78
C THR A 70 9.09 -4.12 -4.27
N PRO A 71 9.04 -5.36 -3.75
CA PRO A 71 8.95 -5.52 -2.30
C PRO A 71 10.09 -4.86 -1.56
N LYS A 72 11.27 -4.84 -2.16
CA LYS A 72 12.42 -4.21 -1.54
C LYS A 72 12.31 -2.71 -1.51
N GLY A 73 11.73 -2.10 -2.55
CA GLY A 73 11.60 -0.66 -2.63
C GLY A 73 10.40 -0.10 -1.90
N SER A 74 9.42 -0.95 -1.58
CA SER A 74 8.17 -0.48 -0.99
C SER A 74 8.37 0.29 0.31
N PRO A 75 9.20 -0.19 1.25
CA PRO A 75 9.40 0.57 2.49
C PRO A 75 9.98 1.96 2.26
N THR A 76 10.85 2.10 1.26
CA THR A 76 11.44 3.41 0.95
C THR A 76 10.38 4.38 0.48
N TYR A 77 9.51 3.92 -0.42
CA TYR A 77 8.40 4.77 -0.87
C TYR A 77 7.48 5.14 0.29
N PHE A 78 7.19 4.17 1.13
CA PHE A 78 6.34 4.43 2.29
C PHE A 78 6.95 5.50 3.18
N TYR A 79 8.22 5.37 3.47
CA TYR A 79 8.91 6.31 4.34
C TYR A 79 8.85 7.73 3.77
N ASN A 80 9.18 7.87 2.51
CA ASN A 80 9.22 9.19 1.88
C ASN A 80 7.85 9.82 1.78
N ILE A 81 6.85 9.03 1.39
CA ILE A 81 5.51 9.55 1.20
C ILE A 81 4.87 9.88 2.54
N SER A 82 5.05 9.02 3.54
CA SER A 82 4.45 9.27 4.83
C SER A 82 5.04 10.52 5.49
N ARG A 83 6.33 10.76 5.29
CA ARG A 83 6.95 11.98 5.82
C ARG A 83 6.33 13.22 5.20
N LYS A 84 6.18 13.22 3.89
CA LYS A 84 5.57 14.36 3.21
C LYS A 84 4.13 14.56 3.63
N PHE A 85 3.40 13.46 3.76
CA PHE A 85 2.01 13.53 4.15
C PHE A 85 1.86 14.16 5.53
N LYS A 86 2.66 13.71 6.48
CA LYS A 86 2.61 14.25 7.83
C LYS A 86 3.00 15.73 7.86
N ARG A 87 3.98 16.10 7.05
CA ARG A 87 4.40 17.49 6.98
C ARG A 87 3.27 18.36 6.46
N GLN A 88 2.57 17.89 5.43
CA GLN A 88 1.45 18.64 4.89
C GLN A 88 0.32 18.78 5.89
N GLN A 89 0.07 17.72 6.65
CA GLN A 89 -0.95 17.78 7.69
C GLN A 89 -0.59 18.81 8.74
N ALA A 90 0.66 18.85 9.15
CA ALA A 90 1.10 19.82 10.14
C ALA A 90 0.93 21.23 9.63
N GLN A 91 1.25 21.47 8.38
CA GLN A 91 1.11 22.80 7.80
C GLN A 91 -0.34 23.25 7.73
N LYS A 92 -1.23 22.31 7.51
CA LYS A 92 -2.64 22.65 7.43
C LYS A 92 -3.21 23.08 8.78
N HIS A 93 -2.50 22.81 9.82
CA HIS A 93 -2.98 23.13 11.13
C HIS A 93 -2.84 24.60 11.48
N ILE A 94 -2.18 25.34 10.70
CA ILE A 94 -2.03 26.75 10.99
C ILE A 94 -3.24 27.57 10.58
#